data_8a8af64582b7850293869309c871d9c0
#
_entry.id   8a8af64582b7850293869309c871d9c0
#
_cell.length_a   1.000
_cell.length_b   1.000
_cell.length_c   1.000
_cell.angle_alpha   90.00
_cell.angle_beta   90.00
_cell.angle_gamma   90.00
#
_symmetry.space_group_name_H-M   'P 1'
#
loop_
_entity.id
_entity.type
_entity.pdbx_description
1 polymer ?
#
loop_
_entity_poly.entity_id
_entity_poly.type
_entity_poly.pdbx_seq_one_letter_code
_entity_poly.pdbx_strand_id
1 'polypeptide(L)'
;ALGWLAAADPGDVRLAREYLKLNEDEGEAWGMMRGVWASPADLAIVQMQDLLCLGSEARMNVPSPLGGNWCWRAAQGSFDHALAQKVRRQMSLYERLPQITGNVSKISDNGMESKAYSEGTPESSDRKEAQPMALQNQLDAELDILGVSGREPSRWELLFALTSAVRAIEGELVPAPGDRKLYYLSAEFLVGRLLRSNLINLGLLDEAKRVLRSYGTTLEEIEDIEPEPSLGNGGLGRLAACFMDSIASLGLRGDGVGLNYHYGLFRQDLSSGNQRELPDVWIEPESWLEDTSIEFTVPFGDFDLKAKLYNIDVPGYRNGVANKLHLFDVEKPAPAPASGIDFDKGDIKHQMTSFLYPDDSDDAGRLLRVYQQYFLVSAGAQLIMRELEAAGHKASELDRYVAVQINDTHPSMVIPELIRLLEQRGIKFGDAVGIVERTCAYT
;
A
#
# COMPACT_ATOMS: atom_id res chain seq x y z
N ALA A 1 2.62 3.21 -28.66
CA ALA A 1 2.12 2.67 -29.94
C ALA A 1 3.27 2.37 -30.92
N LEU A 2 4.00 3.36 -31.43
CA LEU A 2 5.02 3.15 -32.48
C LEU A 2 6.15 2.20 -32.06
N GLY A 3 6.61 2.26 -30.82
CA GLY A 3 7.62 1.34 -30.31
C GLY A 3 7.16 -0.12 -30.32
N TRP A 4 5.88 -0.38 -30.07
CA TRP A 4 5.31 -1.72 -30.15
C TRP A 4 5.22 -2.20 -31.61
N LEU A 5 4.73 -1.35 -32.52
CA LEU A 5 4.64 -1.67 -33.95
C LEU A 5 6.01 -2.02 -34.56
N ALA A 6 7.08 -1.40 -34.04
CA ALA A 6 8.45 -1.66 -34.49
C ALA A 6 9.08 -2.93 -33.95
N ALA A 7 8.63 -3.44 -32.78
CA ALA A 7 9.28 -4.52 -32.05
C ALA A 7 8.43 -5.81 -31.90
N ALA A 8 7.12 -5.74 -32.16
CA ALA A 8 6.22 -6.88 -32.02
C ALA A 8 6.35 -7.87 -33.18
N ASP A 9 5.77 -9.07 -32.99
CA ASP A 9 5.72 -10.09 -34.05
C ASP A 9 5.05 -9.55 -35.31
N PRO A 10 5.62 -9.80 -36.49
CA PRO A 10 5.06 -9.28 -37.76
C PRO A 10 3.62 -9.75 -38.04
N GLY A 11 3.19 -10.90 -37.51
CA GLY A 11 1.82 -11.40 -37.61
C GLY A 11 0.87 -10.54 -36.79
N ASP A 12 1.25 -10.22 -35.55
CA ASP A 12 0.47 -9.36 -34.65
C ASP A 12 0.36 -7.92 -35.19
N VAL A 13 1.44 -7.40 -35.74
CA VAL A 13 1.46 -6.07 -36.38
C VAL A 13 0.51 -6.02 -37.57
N ARG A 14 0.50 -7.06 -38.43
CA ARG A 14 -0.44 -7.14 -39.56
C ARG A 14 -1.88 -7.19 -39.08
N LEU A 15 -2.17 -8.01 -38.06
CA LEU A 15 -3.51 -8.12 -37.48
C LEU A 15 -3.95 -6.77 -36.89
N ALA A 16 -3.09 -6.10 -36.14
CA ALA A 16 -3.39 -4.78 -35.60
C ALA A 16 -3.70 -3.75 -36.67
N ARG A 17 -2.89 -3.70 -37.74
CA ARG A 17 -3.11 -2.82 -38.89
C ARG A 17 -4.44 -3.09 -39.57
N GLU A 18 -4.76 -4.35 -39.82
CA GLU A 18 -6.01 -4.75 -40.44
C GLU A 18 -7.23 -4.48 -39.53
N TYR A 19 -7.17 -4.86 -38.28
CA TYR A 19 -8.27 -4.71 -37.31
C TYR A 19 -8.57 -3.24 -37.02
N LEU A 20 -7.53 -2.44 -36.78
CA LEU A 20 -7.67 -1.02 -36.46
C LEU A 20 -7.75 -0.13 -37.68
N LYS A 21 -7.62 -0.69 -38.92
CA LYS A 21 -7.59 0.07 -40.18
C LYS A 21 -6.56 1.19 -40.14
N LEU A 22 -5.34 0.89 -39.65
CA LEU A 22 -4.27 1.87 -39.59
C LEU A 22 -3.89 2.34 -41.00
N ASN A 23 -3.64 3.64 -41.18
CA ASN A 23 -3.30 4.26 -42.47
C ASN A 23 -2.32 5.41 -42.27
N GLU A 24 -1.69 5.83 -43.35
CA GLU A 24 -0.69 6.89 -43.34
C GLU A 24 -1.28 8.29 -43.13
N ASP A 25 -2.52 8.53 -43.57
CA ASP A 25 -3.16 9.86 -43.49
C ASP A 25 -3.44 10.25 -42.05
N GLU A 26 -3.88 9.29 -41.22
CA GLU A 26 -4.11 9.50 -39.79
C GLU A 26 -2.83 9.36 -38.98
N GLY A 27 -1.93 8.49 -39.45
CA GLY A 27 -0.74 8.03 -38.72
C GLY A 27 -1.02 6.86 -37.78
N GLU A 28 -0.11 5.88 -37.73
CA GLU A 28 -0.32 4.62 -37.01
C GLU A 28 -0.58 4.80 -35.51
N ALA A 29 0.14 5.72 -34.84
CA ALA A 29 -0.09 5.99 -33.39
C ALA A 29 -1.49 6.54 -33.15
N TRP A 30 -1.96 7.47 -33.96
CA TRP A 30 -3.30 8.05 -33.84
C TRP A 30 -4.38 7.02 -34.18
N GLY A 31 -4.16 6.15 -35.17
CA GLY A 31 -5.07 5.05 -35.48
C GLY A 31 -5.20 4.03 -34.34
N MET A 32 -4.13 3.73 -33.64
CA MET A 32 -4.18 2.88 -32.44
C MET A 32 -4.95 3.56 -31.31
N MET A 33 -4.69 4.84 -31.03
CA MET A 33 -5.45 5.61 -30.01
C MET A 33 -6.93 5.73 -30.38
N ARG A 34 -7.25 5.93 -31.68
CA ARG A 34 -8.62 5.90 -32.18
C ARG A 34 -9.33 4.60 -31.80
N GLY A 35 -8.67 3.46 -31.97
CA GLY A 35 -9.21 2.16 -31.57
C GLY A 35 -9.54 2.09 -30.07
N VAL A 36 -8.69 2.67 -29.21
CA VAL A 36 -8.93 2.75 -27.77
C VAL A 36 -10.13 3.66 -27.46
N TRP A 37 -10.22 4.84 -28.10
CA TRP A 37 -11.32 5.78 -27.87
C TRP A 37 -12.67 5.30 -28.43
N ALA A 38 -12.65 4.51 -29.50
CA ALA A 38 -13.85 3.90 -30.09
C ALA A 38 -14.35 2.65 -29.34
N SER A 39 -13.62 2.19 -28.34
CA SER A 39 -14.02 1.03 -27.53
C SER A 39 -15.23 1.32 -26.65
N PRO A 40 -16.00 0.31 -26.21
CA PRO A 40 -17.13 0.49 -25.29
C PRO A 40 -16.69 0.72 -23.84
N ALA A 41 -15.39 0.83 -23.54
CA ALA A 41 -14.89 1.03 -22.19
C ALA A 41 -15.25 2.43 -21.67
N ASP A 42 -15.69 2.53 -20.44
CA ASP A 42 -16.02 3.81 -19.79
C ASP A 42 -14.79 4.70 -19.63
N LEU A 43 -13.62 4.10 -19.40
CA LEU A 43 -12.35 4.80 -19.27
C LEU A 43 -11.38 4.35 -20.37
N ALA A 44 -10.83 5.31 -21.12
CA ALA A 44 -9.81 5.09 -22.14
C ALA A 44 -8.57 5.93 -21.82
N ILE A 45 -7.44 5.26 -21.54
CA ILE A 45 -6.17 5.91 -21.19
C ILE A 45 -5.22 5.80 -22.38
N VAL A 46 -4.65 6.93 -22.79
CA VAL A 46 -3.59 7.00 -23.81
C VAL A 46 -2.37 7.69 -23.23
N GLN A 47 -1.19 7.31 -23.69
CA GLN A 47 0.05 7.89 -23.20
C GLN A 47 0.36 9.19 -23.94
N MET A 48 0.96 10.16 -23.24
CA MET A 48 1.37 11.43 -23.85
C MET A 48 2.38 11.23 -24.99
N GLN A 49 3.25 10.25 -24.88
CA GLN A 49 4.20 9.86 -25.91
C GLN A 49 3.52 9.44 -27.22
N ASP A 50 2.37 8.76 -27.12
CA ASP A 50 1.60 8.34 -28.30
C ASP A 50 0.92 9.54 -28.97
N LEU A 51 0.40 10.51 -28.18
CA LEU A 51 -0.13 11.77 -28.71
C LEU A 51 0.94 12.55 -29.50
N LEU A 52 2.19 12.47 -29.06
CA LEU A 52 3.34 13.11 -29.70
C LEU A 52 3.96 12.24 -30.80
N CYS A 53 3.41 11.07 -31.10
CA CYS A 53 3.92 10.10 -32.08
C CYS A 53 5.38 9.72 -31.87
N LEU A 54 5.80 9.52 -30.63
CA LEU A 54 7.17 9.11 -30.28
C LEU A 54 7.30 7.59 -30.25
N GLY A 55 8.50 7.09 -30.52
CA GLY A 55 8.83 5.68 -30.54
C GLY A 55 9.36 5.15 -29.20
N SER A 56 10.23 4.13 -29.29
CA SER A 56 10.82 3.48 -28.11
C SER A 56 11.74 4.38 -27.30
N GLU A 57 12.28 5.44 -27.91
CA GLU A 57 13.14 6.44 -27.26
C GLU A 57 12.42 7.22 -26.15
N ALA A 58 11.09 7.30 -26.20
CA ALA A 58 10.26 7.98 -25.20
C ALA A 58 9.63 7.00 -24.20
N ARG A 59 10.05 5.74 -24.19
CA ARG A 59 9.49 4.74 -23.30
C ARG A 59 9.87 5.02 -21.83
N MET A 60 8.87 5.10 -20.96
CA MET A 60 9.08 5.43 -19.53
C MET A 60 9.75 4.29 -18.77
N ASN A 61 9.37 3.04 -19.05
CA ASN A 61 9.86 1.89 -18.33
C ASN A 61 10.13 0.71 -19.27
N VAL A 62 11.32 0.13 -19.14
CA VAL A 62 11.69 -1.15 -19.76
C VAL A 62 11.96 -2.13 -18.65
N PRO A 63 11.27 -3.28 -18.56
CA PRO A 63 11.54 -4.29 -17.54
C PRO A 63 12.98 -4.81 -17.65
N SER A 64 13.61 -5.09 -16.53
CA SER A 64 14.92 -5.73 -16.35
C SER A 64 16.18 -4.89 -16.50
N PRO A 65 16.35 -3.86 -17.34
CA PRO A 65 17.59 -3.08 -17.31
C PRO A 65 17.72 -2.26 -16.03
N LEU A 66 18.94 -2.20 -15.51
CA LEU A 66 19.29 -1.30 -14.41
C LEU A 66 19.49 0.12 -14.96
N GLY A 67 18.73 1.07 -14.42
CA GLY A 67 18.79 2.48 -14.77
C GLY A 67 18.09 2.85 -16.09
N GLY A 68 18.00 4.15 -16.37
CA GLY A 68 17.40 4.68 -17.60
C GLY A 68 15.87 4.72 -17.65
N ASN A 69 15.18 4.05 -16.73
CA ASN A 69 13.72 4.11 -16.62
C ASN A 69 13.26 5.44 -16.00
N TRP A 70 12.06 5.90 -16.36
CA TRP A 70 11.39 7.09 -15.83
C TRP A 70 12.13 8.42 -16.09
N CYS A 71 13.07 8.42 -17.04
CA CYS A 71 13.91 9.57 -17.35
C CYS A 71 13.35 10.45 -18.47
N TRP A 72 12.43 9.94 -19.29
CA TRP A 72 11.87 10.72 -20.39
C TRP A 72 11.11 11.94 -19.86
N ARG A 73 11.31 13.07 -20.52
CA ARG A 73 10.57 14.33 -20.31
C ARG A 73 10.14 14.88 -21.65
N ALA A 74 8.92 15.43 -21.71
CA ALA A 74 8.43 16.13 -22.87
C ALA A 74 9.25 17.41 -23.12
N ALA A 75 9.59 17.68 -24.34
CA ALA A 75 10.26 18.94 -24.70
C ALA A 75 9.32 20.14 -24.45
N GLN A 76 9.90 21.28 -24.11
CA GLN A 76 9.13 22.50 -23.91
C GLN A 76 8.32 22.83 -25.19
N GLY A 77 7.04 23.12 -25.05
CA GLY A 77 6.15 23.43 -26.16
C GLY A 77 5.56 22.21 -26.88
N SER A 78 5.87 20.98 -26.46
CA SER A 78 5.28 19.76 -27.07
C SER A 78 3.76 19.69 -26.92
N PHE A 79 3.19 20.35 -25.94
CA PHE A 79 1.74 20.41 -25.67
C PHE A 79 1.19 21.76 -26.11
N ASP A 80 1.07 21.95 -27.41
CA ASP A 80 0.57 23.17 -27.98
C ASP A 80 -0.97 23.16 -28.15
N HIS A 81 -1.49 24.31 -28.59
CA HIS A 81 -2.92 24.47 -28.81
C HIS A 81 -3.45 23.60 -29.96
N ALA A 82 -2.62 23.32 -30.94
CA ALA A 82 -3.00 22.49 -32.10
C ALA A 82 -3.19 21.03 -31.69
N LEU A 83 -2.29 20.49 -30.86
CA LEU A 83 -2.43 19.15 -30.26
C LEU A 83 -3.68 19.09 -29.39
N ALA A 84 -3.90 20.08 -28.53
CA ALA A 84 -5.08 20.13 -27.67
C ALA A 84 -6.39 20.15 -28.47
N GLN A 85 -6.45 20.91 -29.58
CA GLN A 85 -7.60 20.92 -30.47
C GLN A 85 -7.81 19.56 -31.17
N LYS A 86 -6.72 18.92 -31.63
CA LYS A 86 -6.78 17.60 -32.26
C LYS A 86 -7.34 16.55 -31.29
N VAL A 87 -6.84 16.51 -30.05
CA VAL A 87 -7.36 15.62 -28.98
C VAL A 87 -8.83 15.92 -28.72
N ARG A 88 -9.21 17.19 -28.50
CA ARG A 88 -10.59 17.58 -28.24
C ARG A 88 -11.54 17.14 -29.34
N ARG A 89 -11.12 17.25 -30.61
CA ARG A 89 -11.91 16.78 -31.75
C ARG A 89 -12.18 15.28 -31.69
N GLN A 90 -11.16 14.49 -31.37
CA GLN A 90 -11.32 13.03 -31.21
C GLN A 90 -12.24 12.69 -30.03
N MET A 91 -12.05 13.36 -28.88
CA MET A 91 -12.93 13.16 -27.72
C MET A 91 -14.40 13.52 -28.04
N SER A 92 -14.63 14.57 -28.83
CA SER A 92 -15.97 14.93 -29.29
C SER A 92 -16.57 13.87 -30.22
N LEU A 93 -15.77 13.32 -31.13
CA LEU A 93 -16.22 12.32 -32.12
C LEU A 93 -16.67 11.00 -31.46
N TYR A 94 -16.02 10.63 -30.36
CA TYR A 94 -16.31 9.39 -29.62
C TYR A 94 -17.11 9.63 -28.34
N GLU A 95 -17.77 10.81 -28.23
CA GLU A 95 -18.64 11.19 -27.10
C GLU A 95 -17.95 11.08 -25.73
N ARG A 96 -16.61 11.31 -25.68
CA ARG A 96 -15.79 11.25 -24.48
C ARG A 96 -15.52 12.62 -23.84
N LEU A 97 -16.13 13.69 -24.34
CA LEU A 97 -16.09 14.99 -23.65
C LEU A 97 -17.11 15.01 -22.53
N PRO A 98 -16.76 15.59 -21.37
CA PRO A 98 -17.76 15.82 -20.33
C PRO A 98 -18.92 16.65 -20.89
N GLN A 99 -20.14 16.21 -20.69
CA GLN A 99 -21.31 17.01 -21.02
C GLN A 99 -21.32 18.21 -20.07
N ILE A 100 -20.94 19.37 -20.58
CA ILE A 100 -21.10 20.64 -19.87
C ILE A 100 -22.58 21.00 -19.95
N THR A 101 -23.41 20.37 -19.12
CA THR A 101 -24.74 20.89 -18.80
C THR A 101 -24.52 22.12 -17.95
N GLY A 102 -24.97 23.27 -18.45
CA GLY A 102 -24.73 24.57 -17.84
C GLY A 102 -25.12 24.63 -16.36
N ASN A 103 -24.17 25.05 -15.61
CA ASN A 103 -24.04 25.65 -14.30
C ASN A 103 -22.89 25.05 -13.51
N VAL A 104 -21.79 25.77 -13.43
CA VAL A 104 -20.62 25.47 -12.60
C VAL A 104 -20.94 25.67 -11.09
N SER A 105 -22.12 25.37 -10.64
CA SER A 105 -22.48 25.51 -9.22
C SER A 105 -23.21 24.30 -8.61
N LYS A 106 -23.22 23.15 -9.29
CA LYS A 106 -23.72 21.90 -8.70
C LYS A 106 -23.01 20.70 -9.34
N ILE A 107 -21.79 20.39 -8.92
CA ILE A 107 -21.35 19.00 -8.85
C ILE A 107 -21.87 18.49 -7.52
N SER A 108 -23.20 18.20 -7.51
CA SER A 108 -23.80 17.41 -6.45
C SER A 108 -23.72 15.95 -6.86
N ASP A 109 -23.29 15.12 -5.92
CA ASP A 109 -23.56 13.71 -5.86
C ASP A 109 -24.80 13.30 -6.65
N ASN A 110 -24.61 12.59 -7.74
CA ASN A 110 -25.65 11.71 -8.27
C ASN A 110 -25.04 10.55 -9.04
N GLY A 111 -25.02 9.41 -8.35
CA GLY A 111 -25.54 8.19 -8.92
C GLY A 111 -24.61 7.37 -9.78
N MET A 112 -23.70 6.62 -9.16
CA MET A 112 -23.53 5.24 -9.58
C MET A 112 -24.53 4.38 -8.80
N GLU A 113 -25.73 4.21 -9.35
CA GLU A 113 -26.57 3.08 -8.98
C GLU A 113 -25.87 1.80 -9.49
N SER A 114 -25.13 1.15 -8.61
CA SER A 114 -24.72 -0.23 -8.80
C SER A 114 -25.98 -1.08 -8.83
N LYS A 115 -26.26 -1.72 -9.94
CA LYS A 115 -27.25 -2.81 -10.00
C LYS A 115 -26.83 -3.86 -8.98
N ALA A 116 -27.56 -3.94 -7.89
CA ALA A 116 -27.42 -4.96 -6.88
C ALA A 116 -27.67 -6.34 -7.50
N TYR A 117 -26.65 -7.18 -7.45
CA TYR A 117 -26.86 -8.61 -7.53
C TYR A 117 -27.49 -9.06 -6.22
N SER A 118 -28.78 -9.38 -6.28
CA SER A 118 -29.51 -10.02 -5.19
C SER A 118 -29.23 -11.53 -5.27
N GLU A 119 -28.27 -12.02 -4.49
CA GLU A 119 -28.26 -13.43 -4.11
C GLU A 119 -28.04 -13.52 -2.60
N GLY A 120 -28.93 -14.30 -1.98
CA GLY A 120 -29.18 -14.32 -0.56
C GLY A 120 -27.99 -14.68 0.30
N THR A 121 -27.71 -13.83 1.24
CA THR A 121 -26.96 -14.14 2.45
C THR A 121 -27.94 -14.64 3.53
N PRO A 122 -27.58 -15.67 4.32
CA PRO A 122 -28.41 -16.11 5.43
C PRO A 122 -28.46 -14.98 6.48
N GLU A 123 -29.66 -14.63 6.87
CA GLU A 123 -29.93 -13.78 8.03
C GLU A 123 -29.34 -14.44 9.29
N SER A 124 -28.23 -13.94 9.81
CA SER A 124 -27.85 -14.17 11.18
C SER A 124 -28.45 -13.04 12.04
N SER A 125 -29.57 -13.37 12.69
CA SER A 125 -30.11 -12.62 13.80
C SER A 125 -29.15 -12.70 14.97
N ASP A 126 -28.54 -11.58 15.30
CA ASP A 126 -28.01 -11.08 16.57
C ASP A 126 -26.79 -10.18 16.29
N ARG A 127 -27.01 -9.08 15.56
CA ARG A 127 -26.03 -8.00 15.47
C ARG A 127 -26.39 -6.98 16.55
N LYS A 128 -25.50 -6.84 17.55
CA LYS A 128 -25.48 -5.61 18.35
C LYS A 128 -25.21 -4.46 17.38
N GLU A 129 -26.26 -3.67 17.10
CA GLU A 129 -26.08 -2.36 16.46
C GLU A 129 -25.13 -1.55 17.35
N ALA A 130 -23.99 -1.17 16.84
CA ALA A 130 -23.10 -0.25 17.51
C ALA A 130 -23.91 1.02 17.85
N GLN A 131 -23.87 1.45 19.09
CA GLN A 131 -24.67 2.58 19.55
C GLN A 131 -24.28 3.84 18.77
N PRO A 132 -25.23 4.59 18.19
CA PRO A 132 -24.96 5.71 17.26
C PRO A 132 -24.23 6.93 17.85
N MET A 133 -23.69 6.87 19.06
CA MET A 133 -22.97 7.95 19.74
C MET A 133 -21.53 7.56 20.18
N ALA A 134 -21.04 6.37 19.79
CA ALA A 134 -19.76 5.90 20.27
C ALA A 134 -18.60 6.75 19.72
N LEU A 135 -18.59 7.06 18.42
CA LEU A 135 -17.51 7.83 17.78
C LEU A 135 -17.47 9.29 18.25
N GLN A 136 -18.65 9.95 18.40
CA GLN A 136 -18.70 11.33 18.91
C GLN A 136 -18.11 11.42 20.33
N ASN A 137 -18.54 10.54 21.23
CA ASN A 137 -18.07 10.56 22.60
C ASN A 137 -16.56 10.29 22.70
N GLN A 138 -16.07 9.36 21.86
CA GLN A 138 -14.64 9.05 21.81
C GLN A 138 -13.83 10.23 21.25
N LEU A 139 -14.33 10.85 20.17
CA LEU A 139 -13.69 12.04 19.59
C LEU A 139 -13.63 13.20 20.59
N ASP A 140 -14.73 13.46 21.30
CA ASP A 140 -14.79 14.54 22.30
C ASP A 140 -13.78 14.26 23.44
N ALA A 141 -13.66 13.01 23.89
CA ALA A 141 -12.68 12.63 24.90
C ALA A 141 -11.23 12.84 24.42
N GLU A 142 -10.93 12.48 23.17
CA GLU A 142 -9.60 12.70 22.58
C GLU A 142 -9.28 14.20 22.42
N LEU A 143 -10.25 15.00 22.01
CA LEU A 143 -10.09 16.47 21.94
C LEU A 143 -9.87 17.08 23.33
N ASP A 144 -10.49 16.54 24.39
CA ASP A 144 -10.23 16.95 25.77
C ASP A 144 -8.81 16.60 26.21
N ILE A 145 -8.30 15.43 25.85
CA ILE A 145 -6.91 15.00 26.09
C ILE A 145 -5.92 15.96 25.40
N LEU A 146 -6.22 16.39 24.17
CA LEU A 146 -5.42 17.36 23.42
C LEU A 146 -5.54 18.80 23.98
N GLY A 147 -6.36 19.05 24.99
CA GLY A 147 -6.56 20.35 25.62
C GLY A 147 -7.29 21.36 24.73
N VAL A 148 -8.17 20.89 23.86
CA VAL A 148 -8.91 21.73 22.89
C VAL A 148 -10.22 22.28 23.48
N SER A 149 -10.62 21.83 24.67
CA SER A 149 -11.87 22.24 25.33
C SER A 149 -12.04 23.77 25.39
N GLY A 150 -13.16 24.26 24.85
CA GLY A 150 -13.55 25.67 24.90
C GLY A 150 -13.05 26.52 23.71
N ARG A 151 -12.43 25.95 22.70
CA ARG A 151 -12.09 26.59 21.42
C ARG A 151 -12.44 25.67 20.22
N GLU A 152 -12.46 26.24 19.05
CA GLU A 152 -12.56 25.42 17.83
C GLU A 152 -11.29 24.64 17.58
N PRO A 153 -11.35 23.30 17.34
CA PRO A 153 -10.21 22.49 16.97
C PRO A 153 -9.69 22.82 15.57
N SER A 154 -8.40 22.77 15.37
CA SER A 154 -7.80 22.79 14.04
C SER A 154 -8.06 21.47 13.31
N ARG A 155 -7.91 21.46 11.97
CA ARG A 155 -8.05 20.23 11.18
C ARG A 155 -7.05 19.14 11.61
N TRP A 156 -5.84 19.49 12.00
CA TRP A 156 -4.84 18.56 12.53
C TRP A 156 -5.29 17.94 13.85
N GLU A 157 -5.82 18.75 14.78
CA GLU A 157 -6.34 18.23 16.04
C GLU A 157 -7.55 17.33 15.82
N LEU A 158 -8.41 17.64 14.83
CA LEU A 158 -9.53 16.78 14.45
C LEU A 158 -9.05 15.48 13.80
N LEU A 159 -8.03 15.52 12.93
CA LEU A 159 -7.45 14.31 12.36
C LEU A 159 -6.89 13.40 13.45
N PHE A 160 -6.08 13.94 14.37
CA PHE A 160 -5.47 13.17 15.45
C PHE A 160 -6.51 12.57 16.38
N ALA A 161 -7.46 13.39 16.84
CA ALA A 161 -8.52 12.92 17.71
C ALA A 161 -9.40 11.85 17.02
N LEU A 162 -9.71 12.02 15.74
CA LEU A 162 -10.49 11.04 14.98
C LEU A 162 -9.72 9.75 14.76
N THR A 163 -8.43 9.84 14.44
CA THR A 163 -7.55 8.66 14.30
C THR A 163 -7.46 7.89 15.62
N SER A 164 -7.24 8.59 16.75
CA SER A 164 -7.20 7.98 18.09
C SER A 164 -8.54 7.35 18.48
N ALA A 165 -9.66 8.02 18.18
CA ALA A 165 -11.00 7.49 18.45
C ALA A 165 -11.28 6.22 17.63
N VAL A 166 -10.89 6.18 16.35
CA VAL A 166 -11.03 4.99 15.49
C VAL A 166 -10.16 3.86 16.00
N ARG A 167 -8.89 4.11 16.35
CA ARG A 167 -7.98 3.11 16.92
C ARG A 167 -8.51 2.53 18.26
N ALA A 168 -9.11 3.36 19.10
CA ALA A 168 -9.73 2.89 20.34
C ALA A 168 -10.87 1.89 20.06
N ILE A 169 -11.70 2.16 19.04
CA ILE A 169 -12.78 1.26 18.61
C ILE A 169 -12.19 -0.02 17.97
N GLU A 170 -11.12 0.09 17.16
CA GLU A 170 -10.41 -1.06 16.59
C GLU A 170 -9.85 -1.98 17.69
N GLY A 171 -9.34 -1.41 18.78
CA GLY A 171 -8.81 -2.16 19.93
C GLY A 171 -9.86 -3.02 20.65
N GLU A 172 -11.16 -2.78 20.43
CA GLU A 172 -12.25 -3.61 20.96
C GLU A 172 -12.58 -4.81 20.04
N LEU A 173 -12.04 -4.85 18.82
CA LEU A 173 -12.27 -5.95 17.89
C LEU A 173 -11.52 -7.20 18.33
N VAL A 174 -12.08 -8.35 18.00
CA VAL A 174 -11.46 -9.63 18.34
C VAL A 174 -10.63 -10.17 17.18
N PRO A 175 -9.55 -10.92 17.45
CA PRO A 175 -8.84 -11.64 16.38
C PRO A 175 -9.77 -12.61 15.64
N ALA A 176 -9.57 -12.74 14.34
CA ALA A 176 -10.33 -13.72 13.55
C ALA A 176 -10.14 -15.15 14.10
N PRO A 177 -11.20 -15.97 14.21
CA PRO A 177 -11.12 -17.31 14.75
C PRO A 177 -10.38 -18.26 13.80
N GLY A 178 -9.79 -19.32 14.36
CA GLY A 178 -9.14 -20.38 13.59
C GLY A 178 -7.95 -20.98 14.33
N ASP A 179 -7.71 -22.27 14.13
CA ASP A 179 -6.59 -22.99 14.75
C ASP A 179 -5.27 -22.69 14.02
N ARG A 180 -5.32 -22.52 12.70
CA ARG A 180 -4.16 -22.23 11.85
C ARG A 180 -4.12 -20.75 11.52
N LYS A 181 -2.98 -20.09 11.76
CA LYS A 181 -2.76 -18.67 11.46
C LYS A 181 -1.88 -18.52 10.22
N LEU A 182 -2.30 -17.66 9.29
CA LEU A 182 -1.50 -17.23 8.16
C LEU A 182 -0.62 -16.05 8.57
N TYR A 183 0.65 -16.08 8.16
CA TYR A 183 1.55 -14.93 8.17
C TYR A 183 1.93 -14.59 6.73
N TYR A 184 1.51 -13.43 6.28
CA TYR A 184 1.81 -12.92 4.95
C TYR A 184 3.05 -12.03 5.01
N LEU A 185 4.22 -12.57 4.62
CA LEU A 185 5.49 -11.86 4.65
C LEU A 185 5.70 -11.08 3.35
N SER A 186 5.89 -9.78 3.44
CA SER A 186 6.13 -8.93 2.30
C SER A 186 7.13 -7.82 2.62
N ALA A 187 7.97 -7.47 1.64
CA ALA A 187 8.83 -6.29 1.75
C ALA A 187 8.03 -4.99 1.67
N GLU A 188 6.80 -5.03 1.12
CA GLU A 188 5.96 -3.88 0.88
C GLU A 188 4.50 -4.12 1.31
N PHE A 189 3.87 -3.08 1.84
CA PHE A 189 2.43 -3.00 2.06
C PHE A 189 1.93 -1.61 1.67
N LEU A 190 1.44 -1.43 0.44
CA LEU A 190 0.87 -0.16 -0.02
C LEU A 190 -0.57 -0.05 0.46
N VAL A 191 -0.72 0.27 1.74
CA VAL A 191 -2.04 0.34 2.40
C VAL A 191 -2.83 1.61 2.01
N GLY A 192 -2.14 2.68 1.62
CA GLY A 192 -2.76 3.98 1.38
C GLY A 192 -3.15 4.68 2.69
N ARG A 193 -3.97 5.71 2.59
CA ARG A 193 -4.56 6.39 3.76
C ARG A 193 -5.59 5.48 4.40
N LEU A 194 -5.55 5.34 5.71
CA LEU A 194 -6.31 4.33 6.44
C LEU A 194 -7.65 4.83 6.98
N LEU A 195 -7.79 6.12 7.25
CA LEU A 195 -8.96 6.68 7.94
C LEU A 195 -10.29 6.29 7.27
N ARG A 196 -10.44 6.56 5.98
CA ARG A 196 -11.70 6.25 5.27
C ARG A 196 -11.95 4.73 5.21
N SER A 197 -10.91 3.96 4.92
CA SER A 197 -11.01 2.49 4.84
C SER A 197 -11.49 1.90 6.16
N ASN A 198 -10.88 2.33 7.27
CA ASN A 198 -11.23 1.85 8.60
C ASN A 198 -12.64 2.29 9.01
N LEU A 199 -13.03 3.56 8.72
CA LEU A 199 -14.40 4.02 8.94
C LEU A 199 -15.45 3.22 8.15
N ILE A 200 -15.13 2.81 6.91
CA ILE A 200 -16.00 1.95 6.09
C ILE A 200 -16.12 0.57 6.72
N ASN A 201 -14.98 -0.04 7.08
CA ASN A 201 -14.91 -1.39 7.62
C ASN A 201 -15.62 -1.50 8.99
N LEU A 202 -15.51 -0.46 9.80
CA LEU A 202 -16.20 -0.35 11.09
C LEU A 202 -17.67 0.04 10.96
N GLY A 203 -18.11 0.50 9.78
CA GLY A 203 -19.49 1.00 9.57
C GLY A 203 -19.74 2.40 10.15
N LEU A 204 -18.67 3.17 10.41
CA LEU A 204 -18.70 4.49 11.06
C LEU A 204 -18.64 5.68 10.10
N LEU A 205 -18.56 5.45 8.77
CA LEU A 205 -18.35 6.50 7.78
C LEU A 205 -19.39 7.64 7.87
N ASP A 206 -20.68 7.30 7.95
CA ASP A 206 -21.76 8.31 7.99
C ASP A 206 -21.78 9.03 9.33
N GLU A 207 -21.41 8.38 10.42
CA GLU A 207 -21.27 9.00 11.72
C GLU A 207 -20.10 9.99 11.73
N ALA A 208 -18.94 9.61 11.23
CA ALA A 208 -17.77 10.49 11.09
C ALA A 208 -18.09 11.75 10.27
N LYS A 209 -18.78 11.58 9.13
CA LYS A 209 -19.24 12.73 8.31
C LYS A 209 -20.18 13.66 9.06
N ARG A 210 -21.10 13.13 9.89
CA ARG A 210 -22.00 13.95 10.71
C ARG A 210 -21.25 14.70 11.81
N VAL A 211 -20.36 13.99 12.49
CA VAL A 211 -19.55 14.54 13.58
C VAL A 211 -18.67 15.67 13.07
N LEU A 212 -17.91 15.46 11.99
CA LEU A 212 -17.03 16.49 11.42
C LEU A 212 -17.79 17.74 10.95
N ARG A 213 -19.01 17.58 10.43
CA ARG A 213 -19.86 18.73 10.07
C ARG A 213 -20.22 19.60 11.28
N SER A 214 -20.36 19.02 12.47
CA SER A 214 -20.63 19.81 13.69
C SER A 214 -19.42 20.68 14.11
N TYR A 215 -18.21 20.33 13.65
CA TYR A 215 -16.99 21.12 13.79
C TYR A 215 -16.70 22.01 12.57
N GLY A 216 -17.63 22.16 11.63
CA GLY A 216 -17.51 23.04 10.48
C GLY A 216 -16.55 22.57 9.38
N THR A 217 -16.22 21.27 9.34
CA THR A 217 -15.34 20.66 8.34
C THR A 217 -15.97 19.43 7.69
N THR A 218 -15.32 18.87 6.69
CA THR A 218 -15.75 17.64 6.02
C THR A 218 -14.71 16.53 6.18
N LEU A 219 -15.13 15.29 5.95
CA LEU A 219 -14.19 14.15 5.99
C LEU A 219 -13.13 14.29 4.91
N GLU A 220 -13.49 14.76 3.74
CA GLU A 220 -12.58 15.01 2.62
C GLU A 220 -11.48 16.00 2.98
N GLU A 221 -11.81 17.08 3.68
CA GLU A 221 -10.81 18.07 4.15
C GLU A 221 -9.88 17.52 5.23
N ILE A 222 -10.32 16.55 6.03
CA ILE A 222 -9.47 15.86 7.01
C ILE A 222 -8.58 14.82 6.33
N GLU A 223 -9.11 14.05 5.38
CA GLU A 223 -8.34 13.08 4.60
C GLU A 223 -7.23 13.74 3.75
N ASP A 224 -7.47 14.96 3.24
CA ASP A 224 -6.47 15.68 2.45
C ASP A 224 -5.16 15.93 3.21
N ILE A 225 -5.24 16.04 4.54
CA ILE A 225 -4.08 16.24 5.41
C ILE A 225 -3.60 14.96 6.11
N GLU A 226 -4.26 13.82 5.93
CA GLU A 226 -3.83 12.54 6.50
C GLU A 226 -2.50 12.10 5.87
N PRO A 227 -1.44 11.88 6.69
CA PRO A 227 -0.19 11.29 6.19
C PRO A 227 -0.42 9.86 5.68
N GLU A 228 0.12 9.55 4.51
CA GLU A 228 0.05 8.20 3.96
C GLU A 228 1.21 7.34 4.50
N PRO A 229 0.92 6.16 5.10
CA PRO A 229 1.97 5.24 5.52
C PRO A 229 2.87 4.82 4.35
N SER A 230 4.16 5.14 4.43
CA SER A 230 5.12 4.92 3.34
C SER A 230 5.70 3.51 3.34
N LEU A 231 4.82 2.49 3.40
CA LEU A 231 5.16 1.08 3.57
C LEU A 231 5.24 0.29 2.26
N GLY A 232 4.92 0.91 1.13
CA GLY A 232 4.95 0.28 -0.18
C GLY A 232 4.76 1.29 -1.30
N ASN A 233 5.14 0.94 -2.54
CA ASN A 233 5.07 1.86 -3.67
C ASN A 233 4.71 1.22 -5.02
N GLY A 234 4.44 -0.06 -5.06
CA GLY A 234 4.21 -0.78 -6.32
C GLY A 234 3.13 -1.84 -6.25
N GLY A 235 3.03 -2.64 -7.31
CA GLY A 235 2.06 -3.73 -7.43
C GLY A 235 2.20 -4.80 -6.36
N LEU A 236 3.44 -5.12 -5.98
CA LEU A 236 3.75 -6.05 -4.90
C LEU A 236 3.11 -5.59 -3.58
N GLY A 237 3.34 -4.33 -3.20
CA GLY A 237 2.79 -3.75 -1.98
C GLY A 237 1.28 -3.59 -2.02
N ARG A 238 0.72 -3.23 -3.19
CA ARG A 238 -0.73 -3.09 -3.34
C ARG A 238 -1.44 -4.43 -3.23
N LEU A 239 -0.92 -5.49 -3.84
CA LEU A 239 -1.48 -6.83 -3.70
C LEU A 239 -1.43 -7.30 -2.24
N ALA A 240 -0.31 -7.08 -1.53
CA ALA A 240 -0.19 -7.40 -0.13
C ALA A 240 -1.27 -6.70 0.72
N ALA A 241 -1.47 -5.39 0.52
CA ALA A 241 -2.51 -4.63 1.21
C ALA A 241 -3.92 -5.15 0.91
N CYS A 242 -4.23 -5.44 -0.37
CA CYS A 242 -5.52 -5.98 -0.77
C CYS A 242 -5.78 -7.37 -0.17
N PHE A 243 -4.75 -8.23 -0.10
CA PHE A 243 -4.88 -9.54 0.54
C PHE A 243 -5.13 -9.43 2.04
N MET A 244 -4.44 -8.51 2.74
CA MET A 244 -4.69 -8.29 4.16
C MET A 244 -6.13 -7.84 4.43
N ASP A 245 -6.63 -6.88 3.66
CA ASP A 245 -8.02 -6.42 3.74
C ASP A 245 -9.02 -7.56 3.45
N SER A 246 -8.76 -8.37 2.41
CA SER A 246 -9.60 -9.51 2.05
C SER A 246 -9.59 -10.61 3.12
N ILE A 247 -8.43 -10.94 3.69
CA ILE A 247 -8.29 -11.94 4.76
C ILE A 247 -9.11 -11.51 5.98
N ALA A 248 -8.98 -10.24 6.40
CA ALA A 248 -9.74 -9.69 7.51
C ALA A 248 -11.26 -9.66 7.22
N SER A 249 -11.66 -9.22 6.03
CA SER A 249 -13.07 -9.11 5.63
C SER A 249 -13.75 -10.49 5.47
N LEU A 250 -13.00 -11.52 5.10
CA LEU A 250 -13.47 -12.91 5.09
C LEU A 250 -13.50 -13.55 6.49
N GLY A 251 -13.02 -12.87 7.52
CA GLY A 251 -12.94 -13.40 8.87
C GLY A 251 -11.91 -14.53 9.02
N LEU A 252 -10.88 -14.53 8.17
CA LEU A 252 -9.79 -15.51 8.23
C LEU A 252 -8.69 -15.00 9.16
N ARG A 253 -8.09 -15.91 9.92
CA ARG A 253 -6.99 -15.60 10.84
C ARG A 253 -5.68 -15.46 10.10
N GLY A 254 -5.20 -14.23 9.90
CA GLY A 254 -3.97 -14.00 9.17
C GLY A 254 -3.43 -12.58 9.33
N ASP A 255 -2.13 -12.49 9.62
CA ASP A 255 -1.44 -11.23 9.84
C ASP A 255 -0.40 -10.96 8.74
N GLY A 256 -0.18 -9.67 8.45
CA GLY A 256 0.93 -9.21 7.62
C GLY A 256 2.20 -9.06 8.44
N VAL A 257 3.35 -9.25 7.80
CA VAL A 257 4.67 -9.05 8.41
C VAL A 257 5.56 -8.27 7.45
N GLY A 258 6.01 -7.08 7.88
CA GLY A 258 6.80 -6.14 7.08
C GLY A 258 7.80 -5.34 7.91
N LEU A 259 8.37 -4.32 7.28
CA LEU A 259 9.24 -3.33 7.92
C LEU A 259 8.53 -1.98 8.06
N ASN A 260 8.85 -1.25 9.11
CA ASN A 260 8.36 0.10 9.36
C ASN A 260 9.25 1.14 8.67
N TYR A 261 9.07 1.33 7.35
CA TYR A 261 9.88 2.31 6.62
C TYR A 261 9.48 3.74 6.98
N HIS A 262 10.49 4.56 7.30
CA HIS A 262 10.29 5.96 7.66
C HIS A 262 10.10 6.86 6.45
N TYR A 263 10.80 6.55 5.33
CA TYR A 263 10.85 7.36 4.11
C TYR A 263 10.63 6.48 2.88
N GLY A 264 9.64 5.57 2.92
CA GLY A 264 9.34 4.66 1.82
C GLY A 264 8.74 5.35 0.59
N LEU A 265 8.07 6.49 0.81
CA LEU A 265 7.61 7.44 -0.22
C LEU A 265 8.38 8.76 -0.08
N PHE A 266 8.21 9.65 -1.03
CA PHE A 266 8.79 10.99 -0.99
C PHE A 266 7.78 12.03 -1.46
N ARG A 267 7.86 13.22 -0.87
CA ARG A 267 7.09 14.38 -1.28
C ARG A 267 7.75 15.02 -2.50
N GLN A 268 6.98 15.27 -3.53
CA GLN A 268 7.44 15.96 -4.73
C GLN A 268 7.32 17.48 -4.56
N ASP A 269 8.43 18.20 -4.67
CA ASP A 269 8.47 19.66 -4.70
C ASP A 269 8.74 20.13 -6.13
N LEU A 270 7.81 20.89 -6.69
CA LEU A 270 7.86 21.44 -8.04
C LEU A 270 8.06 22.97 -8.05
N SER A 271 8.30 23.58 -6.92
CA SER A 271 8.36 25.05 -6.73
C SER A 271 9.44 25.73 -7.59
N SER A 272 10.53 25.00 -7.91
CA SER A 272 11.64 25.49 -8.77
C SER A 272 11.43 25.26 -10.28
N GLY A 273 10.27 24.70 -10.70
CA GLY A 273 10.03 24.26 -12.06
C GLY A 273 10.66 22.91 -12.42
N ASN A 274 11.42 22.32 -11.52
CA ASN A 274 11.95 20.96 -11.61
C ASN A 274 11.44 20.14 -10.44
N GLN A 275 11.26 18.83 -10.65
CA GLN A 275 10.88 17.91 -9.57
C GLN A 275 12.07 17.76 -8.63
N ARG A 276 11.80 17.90 -7.33
CA ARG A 276 12.70 17.56 -6.23
C ARG A 276 11.99 16.59 -5.32
N GLU A 277 12.68 15.52 -4.94
CA GLU A 277 12.24 14.56 -3.96
C GLU A 277 12.66 15.02 -2.56
N LEU A 278 11.71 15.08 -1.64
CA LEU A 278 11.92 15.41 -0.23
C LEU A 278 11.42 14.25 0.62
N PRO A 279 12.02 13.99 1.79
CA PRO A 279 11.48 13.01 2.72
C PRO A 279 10.01 13.31 3.03
N ASP A 280 9.17 12.29 2.98
CA ASP A 280 7.77 12.37 3.39
C ASP A 280 7.60 11.62 4.70
N VAL A 281 7.61 12.38 5.80
CA VAL A 281 7.52 11.85 7.16
C VAL A 281 6.05 11.56 7.47
N TRP A 282 5.74 10.31 7.78
CA TRP A 282 4.39 9.88 8.11
C TRP A 282 4.22 9.38 9.55
N ILE A 283 5.34 9.03 10.20
CA ILE A 283 5.35 8.54 11.58
C ILE A 283 5.33 9.74 12.51
N GLU A 284 4.13 10.09 12.94
CA GLU A 284 3.86 11.10 13.95
C GLU A 284 3.41 10.42 15.25
N PRO A 285 3.42 11.12 16.41
CA PRO A 285 2.98 10.52 17.68
C PRO A 285 1.58 9.89 17.61
N GLU A 286 0.68 10.49 16.85
CA GLU A 286 -0.71 10.07 16.68
C GLU A 286 -0.94 9.24 15.41
N SER A 287 0.10 8.59 14.90
CA SER A 287 -0.01 7.71 13.72
C SER A 287 -0.82 6.44 14.01
N TRP A 288 -1.12 5.67 12.97
CA TRP A 288 -1.81 4.36 13.10
C TRP A 288 -0.98 3.29 13.81
N LEU A 289 0.29 3.56 14.14
CA LEU A 289 1.20 2.61 14.76
C LEU A 289 0.92 2.44 16.26
N GLU A 290 0.83 1.18 16.68
CA GLU A 290 0.80 0.76 18.08
C GLU A 290 2.20 0.25 18.47
N ASP A 291 2.85 0.87 19.46
CA ASP A 291 4.08 0.32 20.06
C ASP A 291 3.71 -0.85 20.98
N THR A 292 4.14 -2.05 20.61
CA THR A 292 3.82 -3.26 21.39
C THR A 292 4.75 -3.50 22.56
N SER A 293 5.85 -2.75 22.68
CA SER A 293 6.95 -2.99 23.61
C SER A 293 7.64 -4.36 23.44
N ILE A 294 7.39 -5.04 22.32
CA ILE A 294 8.02 -6.32 21.98
C ILE A 294 9.27 -6.06 21.16
N GLU A 295 10.36 -6.69 21.56
CA GLU A 295 11.64 -6.62 20.84
C GLU A 295 12.18 -8.00 20.55
N PHE A 296 12.88 -8.12 19.39
CA PHE A 296 13.64 -9.30 19.03
C PHE A 296 15.09 -8.91 18.77
N THR A 297 16.03 -9.84 18.95
CA THR A 297 17.43 -9.67 18.54
C THR A 297 17.65 -10.40 17.23
N VAL A 298 18.10 -9.66 16.22
CA VAL A 298 18.46 -10.19 14.89
C VAL A 298 19.98 -10.23 14.78
N PRO A 299 20.60 -11.44 14.69
CA PRO A 299 22.04 -11.59 14.58
C PRO A 299 22.51 -11.47 13.13
N PHE A 300 23.58 -10.68 12.90
CA PHE A 300 24.21 -10.46 11.59
C PHE A 300 25.69 -10.91 11.58
N GLY A 301 26.04 -11.92 12.32
CA GLY A 301 27.41 -12.39 12.39
C GLY A 301 28.33 -11.47 13.21
N ASP A 302 28.69 -10.31 12.71
CA ASP A 302 29.60 -9.37 13.37
C ASP A 302 28.90 -8.43 14.36
N PHE A 303 27.56 -8.29 14.25
CA PHE A 303 26.76 -7.43 15.12
C PHE A 303 25.34 -7.95 15.24
N ASP A 304 24.65 -7.48 16.27
CA ASP A 304 23.24 -7.73 16.48
C ASP A 304 22.46 -6.42 16.35
N LEU A 305 21.20 -6.51 15.85
CA LEU A 305 20.24 -5.40 15.88
C LEU A 305 19.01 -5.82 16.67
N LYS A 306 18.45 -4.86 17.39
CA LYS A 306 17.12 -5.00 17.98
C LYS A 306 16.05 -4.59 16.98
N ALA A 307 15.07 -5.46 16.80
CA ALA A 307 13.88 -5.25 16.04
C ALA A 307 12.72 -4.96 17.00
N LYS A 308 12.24 -3.73 17.03
CA LYS A 308 11.02 -3.33 17.74
C LYS A 308 9.80 -3.66 16.91
N LEU A 309 8.75 -4.17 17.55
CA LEU A 309 7.50 -4.51 16.89
C LEU A 309 6.46 -3.40 17.09
N TYR A 310 5.95 -2.91 15.98
CA TYR A 310 4.77 -2.06 15.89
C TYR A 310 3.65 -2.80 15.17
N ASN A 311 2.40 -2.46 15.49
CA ASN A 311 1.23 -3.00 14.81
C ASN A 311 0.40 -1.89 14.16
N ILE A 312 -0.28 -2.24 13.07
CA ILE A 312 -1.45 -1.52 12.56
C ILE A 312 -2.60 -2.53 12.55
N ASP A 313 -3.76 -2.14 13.09
CA ASP A 313 -4.96 -2.95 12.99
C ASP A 313 -5.52 -2.97 11.57
N VAL A 314 -5.99 -4.13 11.13
CA VAL A 314 -6.62 -4.34 9.83
C VAL A 314 -8.04 -4.85 10.08
N PRO A 315 -9.02 -3.95 10.28
CA PRO A 315 -10.39 -4.34 10.56
C PRO A 315 -11.05 -4.97 9.33
N GLY A 316 -11.77 -6.07 9.54
CA GLY A 316 -12.57 -6.68 8.50
C GLY A 316 -13.89 -5.94 8.26
N TYR A 317 -14.40 -6.01 7.03
CA TYR A 317 -15.60 -5.29 6.63
C TYR A 317 -16.82 -5.70 7.46
N ARG A 318 -17.21 -4.89 8.42
CA ARG A 318 -18.41 -5.00 9.27
C ARG A 318 -18.61 -6.38 9.92
N ASN A 319 -17.54 -7.08 10.25
CA ASN A 319 -17.61 -8.45 10.79
C ASN A 319 -17.13 -8.56 12.25
N GLY A 320 -16.68 -7.45 12.85
CA GLY A 320 -16.28 -7.41 14.25
C GLY A 320 -14.92 -8.05 14.58
N VAL A 321 -14.12 -8.38 13.55
CA VAL A 321 -12.77 -8.92 13.73
C VAL A 321 -11.72 -7.96 13.19
N ALA A 322 -10.50 -8.06 13.72
CA ALA A 322 -9.32 -7.43 13.15
C ALA A 322 -8.15 -8.41 13.11
N ASN A 323 -7.37 -8.33 12.06
CA ASN A 323 -6.04 -8.90 11.95
C ASN A 323 -4.99 -7.80 12.20
N LYS A 324 -3.71 -8.14 12.22
CA LYS A 324 -2.62 -7.19 12.46
C LYS A 324 -1.70 -7.11 11.25
N LEU A 325 -1.19 -5.92 10.99
CA LEU A 325 0.01 -5.72 10.19
C LEU A 325 1.18 -5.45 11.16
N HIS A 326 2.05 -6.43 11.29
CA HIS A 326 3.24 -6.41 12.12
C HIS A 326 4.38 -5.74 11.37
N LEU A 327 4.93 -4.67 11.93
CA LEU A 327 5.98 -3.86 11.32
C LEU A 327 7.19 -3.81 12.25
N PHE A 328 8.35 -4.25 11.75
CA PHE A 328 9.58 -4.20 12.50
C PHE A 328 10.38 -2.94 12.20
N ASP A 329 10.92 -2.33 13.23
CA ASP A 329 11.79 -1.16 13.17
C ASP A 329 13.07 -1.36 13.97
N VAL A 330 14.12 -0.64 13.62
CA VAL A 330 15.34 -0.61 14.46
C VAL A 330 15.09 0.24 15.70
N GLU A 331 15.86 -0.03 16.74
CA GLU A 331 15.74 0.72 18.02
C GLU A 331 15.97 2.23 17.85
N LYS A 332 16.88 2.59 16.92
CA LYS A 332 17.26 3.97 16.65
C LYS A 332 17.36 4.20 15.15
N PRO A 333 16.24 4.50 14.49
CA PRO A 333 16.27 4.82 13.07
C PRO A 333 17.04 6.11 12.79
N ALA A 334 17.58 6.22 11.59
CA ALA A 334 18.26 7.44 11.16
C ALA A 334 17.27 8.61 11.09
N PRO A 335 17.72 9.84 11.43
CA PRO A 335 16.88 11.03 11.26
C PRO A 335 16.63 11.28 9.77
N ALA A 336 15.57 12.06 9.47
CA ALA A 336 15.27 12.48 8.11
C ALA A 336 16.50 13.16 7.47
N PRO A 337 16.83 12.83 6.21
CA PRO A 337 17.87 13.56 5.49
C PRO A 337 17.60 15.07 5.46
N ALA A 338 18.65 15.87 5.62
CA ALA A 338 18.51 17.34 5.63
C ALA A 338 18.05 17.89 4.27
N SER A 339 18.34 17.18 3.18
CA SER A 339 17.89 17.52 1.81
C SER A 339 17.87 16.27 0.94
N GLY A 340 16.88 16.20 0.04
CA GLY A 340 16.75 15.08 -0.89
C GLY A 340 16.49 13.73 -0.23
N ILE A 341 16.98 12.68 -0.86
CA ILE A 341 16.88 11.28 -0.40
C ILE A 341 18.28 10.65 -0.21
N ASP A 342 19.30 11.47 -0.12
CA ASP A 342 20.68 11.00 0.08
C ASP A 342 20.90 10.55 1.53
N PHE A 343 21.56 9.42 1.71
CA PHE A 343 21.85 8.83 3.02
C PHE A 343 23.18 8.05 3.00
N ASP A 344 23.75 7.82 4.19
CA ASP A 344 24.95 7.01 4.35
C ASP A 344 24.62 5.52 4.29
N LYS A 345 24.82 4.90 3.12
CA LYS A 345 24.60 3.45 2.90
C LYS A 345 25.46 2.55 3.79
N GLY A 346 26.57 3.08 4.31
CA GLY A 346 27.46 2.34 5.23
C GLY A 346 26.93 2.28 6.66
N ASP A 347 26.02 3.16 7.03
CA ASP A 347 25.38 3.17 8.36
C ASP A 347 24.18 2.20 8.43
N ILE A 348 24.46 0.92 8.21
CA ILE A 348 23.43 -0.13 8.14
C ILE A 348 22.55 -0.15 9.37
N LYS A 349 23.12 0.09 10.57
CA LYS A 349 22.39 -0.02 11.85
C LYS A 349 21.25 0.97 11.98
N HIS A 350 21.39 2.17 11.44
CA HIS A 350 20.37 3.21 11.52
C HIS A 350 19.54 3.32 10.23
N GLN A 351 20.08 2.85 9.08
CA GLN A 351 19.42 2.95 7.78
C GLN A 351 18.52 1.75 7.44
N MET A 352 18.49 0.73 8.31
CA MET A 352 17.77 -0.53 8.07
C MET A 352 16.30 -0.34 7.68
N THR A 353 15.63 0.66 8.28
CA THR A 353 14.21 0.96 8.08
C THR A 353 13.96 2.36 7.52
N SER A 354 15.01 3.07 7.05
CA SER A 354 14.85 4.41 6.51
C SER A 354 14.12 4.42 5.18
N PHE A 355 14.58 3.66 4.20
CA PHE A 355 14.04 3.66 2.83
C PHE A 355 13.57 2.28 2.41
N LEU A 356 12.43 2.23 1.72
CA LEU A 356 11.87 0.99 1.16
C LEU A 356 12.79 0.39 0.10
N TYR A 357 13.27 1.21 -0.83
CA TYR A 357 14.25 0.84 -1.85
C TYR A 357 15.44 1.80 -1.81
N PRO A 358 16.43 1.53 -0.95
CA PRO A 358 17.65 2.31 -0.98
C PRO A 358 18.35 2.18 -2.34
N ASP A 359 19.06 3.24 -2.74
CA ASP A 359 19.87 3.19 -3.97
C ASP A 359 20.85 2.02 -3.94
N ASP A 360 20.66 1.04 -4.82
CA ASP A 360 21.44 -0.20 -4.96
C ASP A 360 22.36 -0.21 -6.20
N SER A 361 22.68 0.96 -6.72
CA SER A 361 23.60 1.12 -7.85
C SER A 361 25.04 0.66 -7.53
N ASP A 362 25.40 0.61 -6.26
CA ASP A 362 26.69 0.14 -5.74
C ASP A 362 26.56 -1.07 -4.81
N ASP A 363 27.72 -1.61 -4.39
CA ASP A 363 27.76 -2.79 -3.52
C ASP A 363 27.23 -2.51 -2.11
N ALA A 364 27.42 -1.29 -1.59
CA ALA A 364 26.92 -0.91 -0.26
C ALA A 364 25.39 -0.88 -0.23
N GLY A 365 24.75 -0.30 -1.25
CA GLY A 365 23.30 -0.28 -1.38
C GLY A 365 22.71 -1.68 -1.58
N ARG A 366 23.35 -2.53 -2.41
CA ARG A 366 22.95 -3.93 -2.57
C ARG A 366 23.03 -4.71 -1.27
N LEU A 367 24.10 -4.50 -0.51
CA LEU A 367 24.29 -5.14 0.79
C LEU A 367 23.24 -4.68 1.80
N LEU A 368 22.94 -3.39 1.87
CA LEU A 368 21.86 -2.85 2.73
C LEU A 368 20.52 -3.53 2.43
N ARG A 369 20.17 -3.73 1.17
CA ARG A 369 18.93 -4.44 0.80
C ARG A 369 18.90 -5.89 1.26
N VAL A 370 20.03 -6.60 1.20
CA VAL A 370 20.12 -7.97 1.74
C VAL A 370 19.93 -7.96 3.26
N TYR A 371 20.53 -7.01 3.95
CA TYR A 371 20.34 -6.85 5.40
C TYR A 371 18.88 -6.51 5.76
N GLN A 372 18.20 -5.66 5.02
CA GLN A 372 16.78 -5.37 5.21
C GLN A 372 15.92 -6.63 5.09
N GLN A 373 16.17 -7.44 4.05
CA GLN A 373 15.45 -8.69 3.85
C GLN A 373 15.68 -9.68 5.01
N TYR A 374 16.93 -9.83 5.45
CA TYR A 374 17.23 -10.70 6.58
C TYR A 374 16.66 -10.18 7.90
N PHE A 375 16.71 -8.88 8.14
CA PHE A 375 16.10 -8.24 9.32
C PHE A 375 14.60 -8.53 9.40
N LEU A 376 13.88 -8.35 8.29
CA LEU A 376 12.46 -8.67 8.17
C LEU A 376 12.18 -10.14 8.52
N VAL A 377 12.87 -11.07 7.85
CA VAL A 377 12.54 -12.50 7.98
C VAL A 377 12.96 -13.07 9.31
N SER A 378 14.09 -12.61 9.89
CA SER A 378 14.54 -13.10 11.19
C SER A 378 13.62 -12.61 12.32
N ALA A 379 13.24 -11.32 12.31
CA ALA A 379 12.28 -10.80 13.27
C ALA A 379 10.89 -11.46 13.11
N GLY A 380 10.42 -11.61 11.87
CA GLY A 380 9.15 -12.26 11.57
C GLY A 380 9.11 -13.72 11.97
N ALA A 381 10.15 -14.49 11.68
CA ALA A 381 10.25 -15.90 12.09
C ALA A 381 10.26 -16.04 13.62
N GLN A 382 10.95 -15.16 14.33
CA GLN A 382 10.97 -15.14 15.80
C GLN A 382 9.58 -14.81 16.37
N LEU A 383 8.85 -13.85 15.77
CA LEU A 383 7.46 -13.55 16.13
C LEU A 383 6.57 -14.78 15.95
N ILE A 384 6.63 -15.45 14.81
CA ILE A 384 5.87 -16.66 14.50
C ILE A 384 6.12 -17.74 15.57
N MET A 385 7.38 -18.01 15.89
CA MET A 385 7.74 -19.01 16.90
C MET A 385 7.26 -18.61 18.30
N ARG A 386 7.37 -17.34 18.67
CA ARG A 386 6.89 -16.81 19.94
C ARG A 386 5.36 -16.98 20.10
N GLU A 387 4.60 -16.62 19.06
CA GLU A 387 3.13 -16.73 19.11
C GLU A 387 2.67 -18.19 19.12
N LEU A 388 3.32 -19.08 18.36
CA LEU A 388 3.08 -20.52 18.40
C LEU A 388 3.25 -21.07 19.83
N GLU A 389 4.39 -20.75 20.45
CA GLU A 389 4.72 -21.22 21.81
C GLU A 389 3.79 -20.59 22.87
N ALA A 390 3.43 -19.31 22.72
CA ALA A 390 2.48 -18.63 23.61
C ALA A 390 1.06 -19.23 23.53
N ALA A 391 0.68 -19.78 22.37
CA ALA A 391 -0.56 -20.53 22.19
C ALA A 391 -0.50 -21.96 22.78
N GLY A 392 0.64 -22.37 23.36
CA GLY A 392 0.83 -23.67 24.00
C GLY A 392 1.23 -24.79 23.05
N HIS A 393 1.61 -24.49 21.80
CA HIS A 393 2.01 -25.47 20.81
C HIS A 393 3.54 -25.68 20.81
N LYS A 394 3.96 -26.86 20.40
CA LYS A 394 5.40 -27.19 20.26
C LYS A 394 5.94 -26.70 18.93
N ALA A 395 7.21 -26.38 18.88
CA ALA A 395 7.89 -26.01 17.64
C ALA A 395 7.75 -27.07 16.54
N SER A 396 7.72 -28.37 16.90
CA SER A 396 7.50 -29.48 15.97
C SER A 396 6.09 -29.53 15.34
N GLU A 397 5.15 -28.70 15.80
CA GLU A 397 3.79 -28.62 15.31
C GLU A 397 3.57 -27.35 14.46
N LEU A 398 4.65 -26.65 14.05
CA LEU A 398 4.60 -25.40 13.30
C LEU A 398 3.71 -25.54 12.05
N ASP A 399 3.89 -26.58 11.26
CA ASP A 399 3.15 -26.84 10.02
C ASP A 399 1.65 -27.10 10.22
N ARG A 400 1.26 -27.47 11.45
CA ARG A 400 -0.14 -27.70 11.79
C ARG A 400 -0.89 -26.39 12.10
N TYR A 401 -0.22 -25.44 12.78
CA TYR A 401 -0.87 -24.24 13.29
C TYR A 401 -0.47 -22.96 12.56
N VAL A 402 0.55 -23.02 11.71
CA VAL A 402 1.08 -21.87 10.99
C VAL A 402 1.11 -22.13 9.49
N ALA A 403 0.74 -21.13 8.72
CA ALA A 403 1.03 -21.02 7.30
C ALA A 403 1.82 -19.73 7.06
N VAL A 404 2.85 -19.78 6.24
CA VAL A 404 3.66 -18.63 5.85
C VAL A 404 3.50 -18.44 4.35
N GLN A 405 2.97 -17.30 3.93
CA GLN A 405 2.93 -16.90 2.53
C GLN A 405 4.07 -15.94 2.25
N ILE A 406 4.96 -16.33 1.34
CA ILE A 406 6.11 -15.57 0.90
C ILE A 406 5.70 -14.75 -0.31
N ASN A 407 5.71 -13.42 -0.17
CA ASN A 407 5.38 -12.50 -1.26
C ASN A 407 6.64 -12.08 -2.01
N ASP A 408 6.86 -12.68 -3.19
CA ASP A 408 8.08 -12.53 -4.00
C ASP A 408 9.35 -13.03 -3.29
N THR A 409 10.51 -12.78 -3.90
CA THR A 409 11.82 -13.28 -3.47
C THR A 409 12.36 -12.60 -2.20
N HIS A 410 11.94 -11.38 -1.89
CA HIS A 410 12.48 -10.58 -0.80
C HIS A 410 12.42 -11.28 0.57
N PRO A 411 11.30 -11.90 1.02
CA PRO A 411 11.25 -12.61 2.28
C PRO A 411 11.58 -14.11 2.18
N SER A 412 12.14 -14.60 1.08
CA SER A 412 12.40 -16.05 0.88
C SER A 412 13.40 -16.64 1.88
N MET A 413 14.28 -15.79 2.48
CA MET A 413 15.19 -16.22 3.56
C MET A 413 14.45 -16.67 4.83
N VAL A 414 13.13 -16.49 4.94
CA VAL A 414 12.34 -17.06 6.05
C VAL A 414 12.43 -18.58 6.09
N ILE A 415 12.63 -19.24 4.95
CA ILE A 415 12.75 -20.70 4.87
C ILE A 415 13.96 -21.19 5.68
N PRO A 416 15.21 -20.80 5.34
CA PRO A 416 16.36 -21.21 6.15
C PRO A 416 16.33 -20.66 7.57
N GLU A 417 15.73 -19.52 7.81
CA GLU A 417 15.63 -18.94 9.15
C GLU A 417 14.70 -19.76 10.06
N LEU A 418 13.55 -20.20 9.58
CA LEU A 418 12.67 -21.10 10.32
C LEU A 418 13.35 -22.45 10.59
N ILE A 419 14.09 -23.01 9.63
CA ILE A 419 14.87 -24.23 9.83
C ILE A 419 15.88 -24.02 10.97
N ARG A 420 16.64 -22.93 10.94
CA ARG A 420 17.61 -22.57 11.99
C ARG A 420 16.97 -22.45 13.37
N LEU A 421 15.81 -21.80 13.47
CA LEU A 421 15.06 -21.62 14.72
C LEU A 421 14.51 -22.96 15.26
N LEU A 422 14.09 -23.87 14.38
CA LEU A 422 13.65 -25.22 14.74
C LEU A 422 14.84 -26.06 15.25
N GLU A 423 16.01 -25.98 14.59
CA GLU A 423 17.22 -26.67 15.05
C GLU A 423 17.66 -26.18 16.44
N GLN A 424 17.60 -24.88 16.70
CA GLN A 424 17.86 -24.31 18.05
C GLN A 424 16.92 -24.86 19.14
N ARG A 425 15.73 -25.35 18.75
CA ARG A 425 14.76 -26.01 19.62
C ARG A 425 14.90 -27.53 19.67
N GLY A 426 16.01 -28.05 19.13
CA GLY A 426 16.36 -29.47 19.18
C GLY A 426 15.70 -30.35 18.10
N ILE A 427 15.06 -29.75 17.09
CA ILE A 427 14.51 -30.49 15.94
C ILE A 427 15.65 -30.76 14.96
N LYS A 428 15.79 -32.00 14.51
CA LYS A 428 16.84 -32.38 13.57
C LYS A 428 16.60 -31.70 12.21
N PHE A 429 17.67 -31.36 11.51
CA PHE A 429 17.65 -30.66 10.23
C PHE A 429 16.64 -31.26 9.22
N GLY A 430 16.68 -32.59 8.99
CA GLY A 430 15.75 -33.25 8.04
C GLY A 430 14.27 -33.11 8.43
N ASP A 431 13.98 -33.19 9.74
CA ASP A 431 12.61 -33.01 10.24
C ASP A 431 12.21 -31.53 10.13
N ALA A 432 13.12 -30.58 10.43
CA ALA A 432 12.90 -29.14 10.30
C ALA A 432 12.60 -28.75 8.85
N VAL A 433 13.35 -29.27 7.88
CA VAL A 433 13.09 -29.05 6.44
C VAL A 433 11.67 -29.52 6.08
N GLY A 434 11.26 -30.73 6.48
CA GLY A 434 9.92 -31.24 6.19
C GLY A 434 8.80 -30.43 6.85
N ILE A 435 9.01 -29.88 8.04
CA ILE A 435 8.06 -28.97 8.71
C ILE A 435 7.93 -27.68 7.91
N VAL A 436 9.06 -27.04 7.55
CA VAL A 436 9.06 -25.75 6.84
C VAL A 436 8.48 -25.88 5.42
N GLU A 437 8.73 -27.01 4.73
CA GLU A 437 8.14 -27.31 3.42
C GLU A 437 6.59 -27.31 3.47
N ARG A 438 5.99 -27.82 4.56
CA ARG A 438 4.54 -27.82 4.74
C ARG A 438 3.98 -26.52 5.34
N THR A 439 4.87 -25.64 5.83
CA THR A 439 4.50 -24.35 6.44
C THR A 439 4.50 -23.22 5.40
N CYS A 440 5.47 -23.20 4.49
CA CYS A 440 5.71 -22.10 3.57
C CYS A 440 5.05 -22.32 2.20
N ALA A 441 4.46 -21.26 1.67
CA ALA A 441 4.01 -21.15 0.29
C ALA A 441 4.60 -19.89 -0.35
N TYR A 442 4.78 -19.91 -1.66
CA TYR A 442 5.42 -18.83 -2.42
C TYR A 442 4.49 -18.33 -3.54
N THR A 443 4.44 -17.01 -3.77
CA THR A 443 3.74 -16.36 -4.89
C THR A 443 4.67 -15.47 -5.69
#